data_a58172d726b9d23fae312e78d317fcc7
#
_entry.id   a58172d726b9d23fae312e78d317fcc7
#
_cell.length_a   1.000
_cell.length_b   1.000
_cell.length_c   1.000
_cell.angle_alpha   90.00
_cell.angle_beta   90.00
_cell.angle_gamma   90.00
#
_symmetry.space_group_name_H-M   'P 1'
#
loop_
_entity.id
_entity.type
_entity.pdbx_description
1 polymer ?
#
loop_
_entity_poly.entity_id
_entity_poly.type
_entity_poly.pdbx_seq_one_letter_code
_entity_poly.pdbx_strand_id
1 'polypeptide(L)'
;MTFWGEREDGTKLLLGDPQEVQLLYDADAPASQLLAVFPGEDLWGPLVRVWVYGEKEVLFGGVVDEQTSFWEEEGKRVELVCRSWEGVLLDNEAQPGTWRGPSLESLWRLYIQPLGFHTLVGDREPKPGEWCVEKGVSCWQVLADFCREYLGTTPYIDGEGVVHCEGIQPTVRQGGAVLSAQLRRSPCKRLSAVWQQSCRGTYDTPFYNRQAKGVVRQRYVSRESGRDPRALLQAGEEEYLLLTVELAGEHWPVAGQRMAVEIPGLGQLPPCPVVSARYLRRPDGERTRLVLQGGGQLCG
;
A
#
# COMPACT_ATOMS: atom_id res chain seq x y z
N MET A 1 -10.82 -11.55 -15.18
CA MET A 1 -9.95 -10.36 -15.30
C MET A 1 -9.73 -10.03 -16.74
N THR A 2 -9.65 -8.73 -17.09
CA THR A 2 -9.38 -8.25 -18.45
C THR A 2 -8.20 -7.30 -18.40
N PHE A 3 -7.23 -7.48 -19.32
CA PHE A 3 -5.98 -6.73 -19.34
C PHE A 3 -5.96 -5.76 -20.53
N TRP A 4 -5.72 -4.48 -20.23
CA TRP A 4 -5.59 -3.43 -21.24
C TRP A 4 -4.22 -2.79 -21.12
N GLY A 5 -3.59 -2.53 -22.25
CA GLY A 5 -2.34 -1.78 -22.36
C GLY A 5 -2.53 -0.48 -23.13
N GLU A 6 -1.64 0.47 -22.91
CA GLU A 6 -1.56 1.71 -23.69
C GLU A 6 -0.13 1.88 -24.19
N ARG A 7 -0.01 2.20 -25.49
CA ARG A 7 1.26 2.52 -26.15
C ARG A 7 1.65 3.98 -25.92
N GLU A 8 2.89 4.32 -26.26
CA GLU A 8 3.38 5.71 -26.22
C GLU A 8 2.55 6.70 -27.05
N ASP A 9 1.93 6.24 -28.13
CA ASP A 9 1.06 7.06 -28.98
C ASP A 9 -0.36 7.25 -28.42
N GLY A 10 -0.64 6.72 -27.22
CA GLY A 10 -1.95 6.78 -26.58
C GLY A 10 -2.94 5.71 -27.06
N THR A 11 -2.54 4.81 -27.97
CA THR A 11 -3.41 3.72 -28.44
C THR A 11 -3.64 2.69 -27.35
N LYS A 12 -4.90 2.49 -26.98
CA LYS A 12 -5.31 1.43 -26.03
C LYS A 12 -5.66 0.15 -26.76
N LEU A 13 -5.21 -0.98 -26.21
CA LEU A 13 -5.45 -2.30 -26.79
C LEU A 13 -5.67 -3.36 -25.71
N LEU A 14 -6.41 -4.39 -26.08
CA LEU A 14 -6.64 -5.56 -25.24
C LEU A 14 -5.42 -6.48 -25.34
N LEU A 15 -4.83 -6.88 -24.21
CA LEU A 15 -3.61 -7.68 -24.18
C LEU A 15 -3.87 -9.21 -24.28
N GLY A 16 -5.12 -9.65 -24.10
CA GLY A 16 -5.47 -11.05 -24.09
C GLY A 16 -5.48 -11.66 -22.68
N ASP A 17 -5.41 -12.99 -22.62
CA ASP A 17 -5.48 -13.72 -21.35
C ASP A 17 -4.09 -14.22 -20.96
N PRO A 18 -3.53 -13.75 -19.84
CA PRO A 18 -2.22 -14.17 -19.37
C PRO A 18 -2.28 -15.58 -18.79
N GLN A 19 -1.21 -16.36 -18.96
CA GLN A 19 -1.05 -17.67 -18.34
C GLN A 19 -0.59 -17.60 -16.88
N GLU A 20 0.06 -16.51 -16.49
CA GLU A 20 0.41 -16.22 -15.10
C GLU A 20 0.14 -14.75 -14.77
N VAL A 21 -0.45 -14.50 -13.59
CA VAL A 21 -0.64 -13.16 -13.03
C VAL A 21 -0.21 -13.20 -11.58
N GLN A 22 0.59 -12.25 -11.19
CA GLN A 22 0.93 -11.99 -9.80
C GLN A 22 0.70 -10.51 -9.50
N LEU A 23 -0.13 -10.24 -8.49
CA LEU A 23 -0.28 -8.91 -7.90
C LEU A 23 0.32 -8.93 -6.49
N LEU A 24 1.09 -7.91 -6.16
CA LEU A 24 1.70 -7.72 -4.84
C LEU A 24 1.29 -6.36 -4.27
N TYR A 25 0.80 -6.38 -3.05
CA TYR A 25 0.45 -5.20 -2.25
C TYR A 25 1.14 -5.30 -0.89
N ASP A 26 1.70 -4.19 -0.43
CA ASP A 26 2.25 -4.03 0.92
C ASP A 26 1.88 -2.64 1.42
N ALA A 27 1.28 -2.56 2.61
CA ALA A 27 0.85 -1.29 3.20
C ALA A 27 2.02 -0.34 3.53
N ASP A 28 3.22 -0.89 3.70
CA ASP A 28 4.44 -0.12 3.96
C ASP A 28 5.16 0.33 2.66
N ALA A 29 4.75 -0.22 1.51
CA ALA A 29 5.27 0.16 0.19
C ALA A 29 4.30 1.11 -0.53
N PRO A 30 4.76 2.24 -1.06
CA PRO A 30 3.87 3.18 -1.74
C PRO A 30 3.17 2.58 -2.96
N ALA A 31 3.88 1.77 -3.76
CA ALA A 31 3.37 1.21 -5.01
C ALA A 31 3.14 -0.30 -4.91
N SER A 32 2.02 -0.75 -5.44
CA SER A 32 1.74 -2.16 -5.74
C SER A 32 2.49 -2.62 -6.99
N GLN A 33 2.65 -3.92 -7.16
CA GLN A 33 3.33 -4.51 -8.32
C GLN A 33 2.40 -5.48 -9.05
N LEU A 34 2.51 -5.49 -10.37
CA LEU A 34 1.91 -6.49 -11.26
C LEU A 34 3.02 -7.18 -12.05
N LEU A 35 3.01 -8.51 -12.05
CA LEU A 35 3.71 -9.33 -13.02
C LEU A 35 2.66 -10.12 -13.81
N ALA A 36 2.69 -10.03 -15.14
CA ALA A 36 1.78 -10.77 -16.01
C ALA A 36 2.56 -11.41 -17.16
N VAL A 37 2.32 -12.70 -17.39
CA VAL A 37 2.97 -13.49 -18.46
C VAL A 37 1.93 -13.89 -19.49
N PHE A 38 2.11 -13.42 -20.72
CA PHE A 38 1.20 -13.70 -21.82
C PHE A 38 1.83 -14.71 -22.79
N PRO A 39 1.08 -15.71 -23.27
CA PRO A 39 1.57 -16.64 -24.28
C PRO A 39 1.61 -15.97 -25.67
N GLY A 40 2.59 -16.36 -26.46
CA GLY A 40 2.70 -15.92 -27.86
C GLY A 40 3.73 -14.82 -28.11
N GLU A 41 3.66 -14.23 -29.30
CA GLU A 41 4.56 -13.14 -29.72
C GLU A 41 4.08 -11.80 -29.19
N ASP A 42 5.02 -10.88 -28.98
CA ASP A 42 4.71 -9.49 -28.70
C ASP A 42 4.21 -8.81 -30.00
N LEU A 43 2.90 -8.70 -30.10
CA LEU A 43 2.23 -7.99 -31.18
C LEU A 43 1.77 -6.58 -30.79
N TRP A 44 2.03 -6.20 -29.54
CA TRP A 44 1.54 -4.94 -28.99
C TRP A 44 2.46 -3.75 -29.30
N GLY A 45 3.78 -4.02 -29.45
CA GLY A 45 4.81 -2.98 -29.42
C GLY A 45 4.99 -2.42 -28.02
N PRO A 46 5.79 -1.37 -27.82
CA PRO A 46 6.11 -0.81 -26.51
C PRO A 46 4.87 -0.31 -25.76
N LEU A 47 4.63 -0.85 -24.57
CA LEU A 47 3.56 -0.45 -23.66
C LEU A 47 4.12 0.49 -22.60
N VAL A 48 3.35 1.50 -22.23
CA VAL A 48 3.71 2.46 -21.17
C VAL A 48 2.79 2.39 -19.97
N ARG A 49 1.54 1.96 -20.17
CA ARG A 49 0.54 1.82 -19.09
C ARG A 49 -0.23 0.52 -19.22
N VAL A 50 -0.73 0.05 -18.08
CA VAL A 50 -1.54 -1.17 -18.00
C VAL A 50 -2.68 -1.00 -17.01
N TRP A 51 -3.84 -1.61 -17.32
CA TRP A 51 -4.98 -1.73 -16.42
C TRP A 51 -5.44 -3.18 -16.36
N VAL A 52 -5.79 -3.60 -15.15
CA VAL A 52 -6.41 -4.91 -14.89
C VAL A 52 -7.80 -4.67 -14.33
N TYR A 53 -8.81 -5.07 -15.08
CA TYR A 53 -10.20 -4.98 -14.66
C TYR A 53 -10.66 -6.32 -14.09
N GLY A 54 -11.24 -6.28 -12.88
CA GLY A 54 -12.04 -7.37 -12.33
C GLY A 54 -13.46 -7.37 -12.90
N GLU A 55 -14.35 -8.08 -12.22
CA GLU A 55 -15.76 -8.09 -12.64
C GLU A 55 -16.48 -6.75 -12.38
N LYS A 56 -16.10 -6.02 -11.34
CA LYS A 56 -16.81 -4.83 -10.86
C LYS A 56 -15.93 -3.59 -10.69
N GLU A 57 -14.64 -3.76 -10.64
CA GLU A 57 -13.70 -2.69 -10.28
C GLU A 57 -12.38 -2.83 -11.03
N VAL A 58 -11.62 -1.75 -11.09
CA VAL A 58 -10.23 -1.77 -11.56
C VAL A 58 -9.38 -2.32 -10.43
N LEU A 59 -8.81 -3.50 -10.64
CA LEU A 59 -7.97 -4.17 -9.64
C LEU A 59 -6.57 -3.57 -9.59
N PHE A 60 -6.07 -3.13 -10.73
CA PHE A 60 -4.75 -2.53 -10.85
C PHE A 60 -4.72 -1.56 -12.03
N GLY A 61 -4.07 -0.43 -11.84
CA GLY A 61 -3.70 0.50 -12.90
C GLY A 61 -2.32 1.06 -12.61
N GLY A 62 -1.51 1.23 -13.66
CA GLY A 62 -0.15 1.70 -13.44
C GLY A 62 0.70 1.77 -14.70
N VAL A 63 2.00 1.86 -14.49
CA VAL A 63 3.04 2.02 -15.51
C VAL A 63 3.80 0.72 -15.74
N VAL A 64 4.20 0.48 -16.97
CA VAL A 64 5.05 -0.64 -17.35
C VAL A 64 6.49 -0.26 -17.11
N ASP A 65 7.17 -0.97 -16.20
CA ASP A 65 8.59 -0.79 -15.94
C ASP A 65 9.44 -1.62 -16.90
N GLU A 66 9.00 -2.87 -17.16
CA GLU A 66 9.72 -3.78 -18.05
C GLU A 66 8.71 -4.57 -18.91
N GLN A 67 9.02 -4.71 -20.19
CA GLN A 67 8.35 -5.57 -21.16
C GLN A 67 9.39 -6.45 -21.82
N THR A 68 9.35 -7.76 -21.51
CA THR A 68 10.36 -8.71 -21.97
C THR A 68 9.73 -9.78 -22.84
N SER A 69 10.25 -9.95 -24.06
CA SER A 69 9.84 -11.00 -24.97
C SER A 69 10.83 -12.18 -24.89
N PHE A 70 10.32 -13.39 -24.75
CA PHE A 70 11.10 -14.62 -24.71
C PHE A 70 10.82 -15.48 -25.93
N TRP A 71 11.89 -16.03 -26.49
CA TRP A 71 11.85 -17.03 -27.57
C TRP A 71 12.58 -18.28 -27.10
N GLU A 72 11.84 -19.29 -26.71
CA GLU A 72 12.35 -20.52 -26.11
C GLU A 72 11.86 -21.73 -26.92
N GLU A 73 12.48 -22.92 -26.73
CA GLU A 73 12.04 -24.14 -27.39
C GLU A 73 10.59 -24.51 -27.05
N GLU A 74 10.14 -24.19 -25.85
CA GLU A 74 8.80 -24.43 -25.34
C GLU A 74 7.74 -23.49 -25.88
N GLY A 75 8.16 -22.39 -26.57
CA GLY A 75 7.27 -21.40 -27.14
C GLY A 75 7.76 -19.95 -26.93
N LYS A 76 6.86 -19.04 -27.28
CA LYS A 76 7.07 -17.61 -27.13
C LYS A 76 6.19 -17.08 -26.02
N ARG A 77 6.70 -16.13 -25.25
CA ARG A 77 5.92 -15.44 -24.22
C ARG A 77 6.38 -14.01 -24.05
N VAL A 78 5.49 -13.18 -23.53
CA VAL A 78 5.78 -11.78 -23.14
C VAL A 78 5.51 -11.62 -21.66
N GLU A 79 6.48 -11.09 -20.93
CA GLU A 79 6.36 -10.75 -19.52
C GLU A 79 6.27 -9.23 -19.36
N LEU A 80 5.31 -8.78 -18.56
CA LEU A 80 5.15 -7.41 -18.14
C LEU A 80 5.40 -7.29 -16.64
N VAL A 81 6.30 -6.40 -16.26
CA VAL A 81 6.53 -5.98 -14.87
C VAL A 81 6.08 -4.53 -14.74
N CYS A 82 5.14 -4.28 -13.83
CA CYS A 82 4.50 -2.98 -13.70
C CYS A 82 4.41 -2.56 -12.24
N ARG A 83 4.44 -1.25 -12.00
CA ARG A 83 4.10 -0.64 -10.71
C ARG A 83 2.81 0.16 -10.83
N SER A 84 2.03 0.23 -9.74
CA SER A 84 0.84 1.09 -9.68
C SER A 84 1.21 2.58 -9.87
N TRP A 85 0.20 3.43 -10.02
CA TRP A 85 0.38 4.84 -10.37
C TRP A 85 1.33 5.62 -9.46
N GLU A 86 1.49 5.22 -8.21
CA GLU A 86 2.45 5.79 -7.28
C GLU A 86 3.88 5.70 -7.78
N GLY A 87 4.19 4.70 -8.63
CA GLY A 87 5.50 4.56 -9.29
C GLY A 87 5.91 5.82 -10.05
N VAL A 88 4.96 6.47 -10.74
CA VAL A 88 5.23 7.73 -11.45
C VAL A 88 5.69 8.83 -10.50
N LEU A 89 5.04 8.95 -9.33
CA LEU A 89 5.39 9.96 -8.33
C LEU A 89 6.69 9.62 -7.58
N LEU A 90 7.03 8.34 -7.46
CA LEU A 90 8.28 7.89 -6.86
C LEU A 90 9.50 8.18 -7.75
N ASP A 91 9.35 8.02 -9.05
CA ASP A 91 10.44 8.20 -10.02
C ASP A 91 10.74 9.66 -10.33
N ASN A 92 9.85 10.58 -9.96
CA ASN A 92 10.03 12.00 -10.23
C ASN A 92 10.45 12.77 -8.99
N GLU A 93 11.58 13.47 -9.08
CA GLU A 93 12.07 14.37 -8.05
C GLU A 93 11.21 15.64 -8.01
N ALA A 94 10.80 16.05 -6.81
CA ALA A 94 10.09 17.29 -6.61
C ALA A 94 11.03 18.49 -6.69
N GLN A 95 10.59 19.59 -7.30
CA GLN A 95 11.35 20.83 -7.32
C GLN A 95 11.54 21.35 -5.90
N PRO A 96 12.78 21.53 -5.41
CA PRO A 96 13.04 22.03 -4.07
C PRO A 96 12.62 23.49 -3.92
N GLY A 97 12.17 23.84 -2.72
CA GLY A 97 11.74 25.22 -2.43
C GLY A 97 11.04 25.37 -1.10
N THR A 98 10.79 26.60 -0.70
CA THR A 98 10.03 26.94 0.50
C THR A 98 8.72 27.63 0.13
N TRP A 99 7.62 27.11 0.65
CA TRP A 99 6.28 27.55 0.34
C TRP A 99 5.63 28.18 1.58
N ARG A 100 5.07 29.37 1.44
CA ARG A 100 4.26 30.02 2.48
C ARG A 100 2.80 29.72 2.24
N GLY A 101 2.10 29.29 3.29
CA GLY A 101 0.71 28.87 3.17
C GLY A 101 0.56 27.69 2.20
N PRO A 102 1.26 26.56 2.41
CA PRO A 102 1.20 25.41 1.51
C PRO A 102 -0.23 24.88 1.42
N SER A 103 -0.63 24.42 0.23
CA SER A 103 -1.94 23.84 0.00
C SER A 103 -1.84 22.60 -0.89
N LEU A 104 -2.79 21.69 -0.76
CA LEU A 104 -2.88 20.53 -1.64
C LEU A 104 -3.06 20.96 -3.11
N GLU A 105 -3.72 22.08 -3.38
CA GLU A 105 -3.87 22.65 -4.72
C GLU A 105 -2.52 23.11 -5.30
N SER A 106 -1.64 23.73 -4.49
CA SER A 106 -0.32 24.14 -4.97
C SER A 106 0.59 22.94 -5.26
N LEU A 107 0.54 21.91 -4.39
CA LEU A 107 1.27 20.65 -4.62
C LEU A 107 0.78 19.95 -5.88
N TRP A 108 -0.54 19.86 -6.06
CA TRP A 108 -1.16 19.28 -7.24
C TRP A 108 -0.61 19.89 -8.52
N ARG A 109 -0.67 21.21 -8.63
CA ARG A 109 -0.25 21.95 -9.83
C ARG A 109 1.24 21.83 -10.12
N LEU A 110 2.06 21.76 -9.08
CA LEU A 110 3.51 21.77 -9.22
C LEU A 110 4.11 20.38 -9.43
N TYR A 111 3.60 19.38 -8.73
CA TYR A 111 4.28 18.08 -8.61
C TYR A 111 3.49 16.89 -9.17
N ILE A 112 2.15 17.00 -9.28
CA ILE A 112 1.32 15.84 -9.57
C ILE A 112 0.65 15.96 -10.94
N GLN A 113 -0.06 17.05 -11.18
CA GLN A 113 -0.75 17.31 -12.46
C GLN A 113 0.19 17.25 -13.68
N PRO A 114 1.43 17.82 -13.64
CA PRO A 114 2.34 17.76 -14.79
C PRO A 114 2.79 16.34 -15.15
N LEU A 115 2.65 15.38 -14.23
CA LEU A 115 2.99 13.97 -14.42
C LEU A 115 1.83 13.14 -15.04
N GLY A 116 0.74 13.82 -15.46
CA GLY A 116 -0.37 13.21 -16.18
C GLY A 116 -1.53 12.74 -15.32
N PHE A 117 -1.59 13.13 -14.04
CA PHE A 117 -2.75 12.90 -13.19
C PHE A 117 -3.83 13.97 -13.44
N HIS A 118 -5.11 13.58 -13.42
CA HIS A 118 -6.21 14.45 -13.78
C HIS A 118 -7.21 14.72 -12.65
N THR A 119 -7.24 13.88 -11.63
CA THR A 119 -8.21 13.96 -10.55
C THR A 119 -7.53 13.87 -9.19
N LEU A 120 -7.89 14.82 -8.31
CA LEU A 120 -7.43 14.91 -6.94
C LEU A 120 -8.62 15.08 -6.00
N VAL A 121 -8.69 14.28 -4.96
CA VAL A 121 -9.70 14.34 -3.89
C VAL A 121 -9.00 14.67 -2.56
N GLY A 122 -9.48 15.67 -1.85
CA GLY A 122 -8.95 16.11 -0.56
C GLY A 122 -9.16 17.59 -0.29
N ASP A 123 -8.81 18.03 0.93
CA ASP A 123 -8.90 19.42 1.34
C ASP A 123 -7.80 20.27 0.70
N ARG A 124 -8.21 21.21 -0.15
CA ARG A 124 -7.33 22.09 -0.93
C ARG A 124 -7.04 23.43 -0.27
N GLU A 125 -7.63 23.69 0.89
CA GLU A 125 -7.45 24.96 1.60
C GLU A 125 -5.99 25.18 2.03
N PRO A 126 -5.48 26.42 1.92
CA PRO A 126 -4.14 26.75 2.38
C PRO A 126 -3.94 26.46 3.87
N LYS A 127 -2.80 25.90 4.22
CA LYS A 127 -2.43 25.60 5.60
C LYS A 127 -1.49 26.69 6.13
N PRO A 128 -1.55 27.00 7.43
CA PRO A 128 -0.68 28.03 8.02
C PRO A 128 0.78 27.55 8.07
N GLY A 129 1.71 28.51 7.98
CA GLY A 129 3.14 28.24 8.16
C GLY A 129 3.94 28.25 6.87
N GLU A 130 5.17 27.81 6.99
CA GLU A 130 6.11 27.59 5.88
C GLU A 130 6.42 26.09 5.77
N TRP A 131 6.56 25.62 4.56
CA TRP A 131 6.87 24.23 4.26
C TRP A 131 8.04 24.17 3.28
N CYS A 132 9.06 23.40 3.65
CA CYS A 132 10.28 23.25 2.88
C CYS A 132 10.30 21.88 2.18
N VAL A 133 10.48 21.88 0.87
CA VAL A 133 10.77 20.70 0.07
C VAL A 133 12.27 20.65 -0.19
N GLU A 134 12.94 19.64 0.33
CA GLU A 134 14.37 19.46 0.18
C GLU A 134 14.72 18.86 -1.20
N LYS A 135 15.96 19.06 -1.63
CA LYS A 135 16.47 18.44 -2.85
C LYS A 135 16.58 16.92 -2.70
N GLY A 136 16.21 16.18 -3.74
CA GLY A 136 16.29 14.71 -3.78
C GLY A 136 15.07 14.00 -3.23
N VAL A 137 14.02 14.76 -2.85
CA VAL A 137 12.76 14.19 -2.37
C VAL A 137 11.85 13.90 -3.57
N SER A 138 11.21 12.72 -3.61
CA SER A 138 10.27 12.38 -4.68
C SER A 138 8.94 13.13 -4.56
N CYS A 139 8.21 13.26 -5.68
CA CYS A 139 6.86 13.84 -5.66
C CYS A 139 5.91 13.06 -4.74
N TRP A 140 6.07 11.74 -4.64
CA TRP A 140 5.32 10.91 -3.69
C TRP A 140 5.61 11.29 -2.24
N GLN A 141 6.89 11.41 -1.88
CA GLN A 141 7.29 11.75 -0.52
C GLN A 141 6.74 13.12 -0.11
N VAL A 142 6.80 14.10 -1.02
CA VAL A 142 6.23 15.44 -0.81
C VAL A 142 4.73 15.35 -0.53
N LEU A 143 3.97 14.58 -1.32
CA LEU A 143 2.54 14.38 -1.13
C LEU A 143 2.24 13.68 0.21
N ALA A 144 2.97 12.60 0.52
CA ALA A 144 2.78 11.82 1.74
C ALA A 144 3.10 12.63 2.99
N ASP A 145 4.19 13.42 2.97
CA ASP A 145 4.58 14.27 4.08
C ASP A 145 3.57 15.40 4.31
N PHE A 146 3.08 16.03 3.24
CA PHE A 146 2.02 17.04 3.34
C PHE A 146 0.73 16.46 3.93
N CYS A 147 0.28 15.32 3.43
CA CYS A 147 -0.93 14.67 3.95
C CYS A 147 -0.78 14.31 5.42
N ARG A 148 0.37 13.76 5.82
CA ARG A 148 0.64 13.41 7.22
C ARG A 148 0.69 14.62 8.14
N GLU A 149 1.37 15.69 7.71
CA GLU A 149 1.61 16.88 8.55
C GLU A 149 0.38 17.76 8.69
N TYR A 150 -0.30 18.05 7.58
CA TYR A 150 -1.37 19.04 7.53
C TYR A 150 -2.79 18.47 7.50
N LEU A 151 -2.97 17.22 6.99
CA LEU A 151 -4.27 16.60 6.89
C LEU A 151 -4.46 15.47 7.91
N GLY A 152 -3.37 14.93 8.47
CA GLY A 152 -3.41 13.78 9.38
C GLY A 152 -3.83 12.49 8.66
N THR A 153 -3.59 12.41 7.34
CA THR A 153 -4.04 11.31 6.48
C THR A 153 -2.86 10.65 5.76
N THR A 154 -3.12 9.47 5.17
CA THR A 154 -2.21 8.81 4.24
C THR A 154 -2.82 8.89 2.85
N PRO A 155 -2.10 9.42 1.85
CA PRO A 155 -2.59 9.45 0.48
C PRO A 155 -2.50 8.06 -0.17
N TYR A 156 -3.33 7.83 -1.19
CA TYR A 156 -3.24 6.67 -2.07
C TYR A 156 -3.75 7.05 -3.48
N ILE A 157 -3.43 6.23 -4.47
CA ILE A 157 -3.92 6.38 -5.84
C ILE A 157 -4.70 5.12 -6.18
N ASP A 158 -5.92 5.29 -6.69
CA ASP A 158 -6.73 4.14 -7.08
C ASP A 158 -6.33 3.60 -8.48
N GLY A 159 -6.93 2.47 -8.87
CA GLY A 159 -6.63 1.84 -10.16
C GLY A 159 -6.97 2.70 -11.38
N GLU A 160 -7.83 3.71 -11.24
CA GLU A 160 -8.17 4.66 -12.29
C GLU A 160 -7.22 5.88 -12.35
N GLY A 161 -6.31 6.01 -11.38
CA GLY A 161 -5.35 7.11 -11.28
C GLY A 161 -5.89 8.35 -10.57
N VAL A 162 -6.95 8.22 -9.78
CA VAL A 162 -7.44 9.28 -8.90
C VAL A 162 -6.58 9.35 -7.65
N VAL A 163 -6.06 10.54 -7.37
CA VAL A 163 -5.22 10.79 -6.18
C VAL A 163 -6.10 11.17 -5.00
N HIS A 164 -6.09 10.37 -3.96
CA HIS A 164 -6.90 10.54 -2.75
C HIS A 164 -6.04 11.01 -1.59
N CYS A 165 -6.41 12.14 -0.97
CA CYS A 165 -5.73 12.75 0.17
C CYS A 165 -6.65 12.97 1.39
N GLU A 166 -7.95 12.66 1.28
CA GLU A 166 -8.93 12.76 2.37
C GLU A 166 -8.76 11.70 3.46
N GLY A 167 -7.88 10.74 3.23
CA GLY A 167 -7.69 9.58 4.07
C GLY A 167 -8.51 8.37 3.62
N ILE A 168 -8.01 7.23 3.99
CA ILE A 168 -8.58 5.94 3.61
C ILE A 168 -9.81 5.65 4.47
N GLN A 169 -10.97 5.45 3.83
CA GLN A 169 -12.18 4.99 4.53
C GLN A 169 -12.14 3.46 4.67
N PRO A 170 -12.11 2.93 5.90
CA PRO A 170 -12.06 1.48 6.10
C PRO A 170 -13.32 0.81 5.55
N THR A 171 -13.14 -0.06 4.58
CA THR A 171 -14.22 -0.92 4.06
C THR A 171 -14.02 -2.35 4.55
N VAL A 172 -15.12 -3.10 4.72
CA VAL A 172 -15.08 -4.51 5.13
C VAL A 172 -15.47 -5.40 3.97
N ARG A 173 -14.59 -6.33 3.63
CA ARG A 173 -14.86 -7.39 2.64
C ARG A 173 -14.87 -8.75 3.32
N GLN A 174 -15.77 -9.62 2.88
CA GLN A 174 -15.78 -11.03 3.31
C GLN A 174 -14.76 -11.80 2.50
N GLY A 175 -13.91 -12.57 3.20
CA GLY A 175 -13.02 -13.52 2.55
C GLY A 175 -13.78 -14.73 2.00
N GLY A 176 -13.21 -15.37 0.97
CA GLY A 176 -13.72 -16.61 0.41
C GLY A 176 -13.33 -17.84 1.21
N ALA A 177 -13.34 -19.01 0.53
CA ALA A 177 -12.92 -20.27 1.13
C ALA A 177 -11.45 -20.20 1.57
N VAL A 178 -11.19 -20.48 2.85
CA VAL A 178 -9.85 -20.51 3.42
C VAL A 178 -9.18 -21.84 3.08
N LEU A 179 -8.08 -21.78 2.33
CA LEU A 179 -7.24 -22.94 1.98
C LEU A 179 -6.25 -23.24 3.10
N SER A 180 -5.66 -22.20 3.69
CA SER A 180 -4.77 -22.33 4.84
C SER A 180 -4.80 -21.08 5.70
N ALA A 181 -4.49 -21.21 6.99
CA ALA A 181 -4.37 -20.12 7.92
C ALA A 181 -3.20 -20.34 8.88
N GLN A 182 -2.45 -19.28 9.17
CA GLN A 182 -1.34 -19.27 10.11
C GLN A 182 -1.43 -18.07 11.03
N LEU A 183 -1.55 -18.30 12.33
CA LEU A 183 -1.51 -17.25 13.33
C LEU A 183 -0.12 -17.14 13.94
N ARG A 184 0.54 -16.01 13.74
CA ARG A 184 1.86 -15.70 14.30
C ARG A 184 1.74 -14.74 15.47
N ARG A 185 2.27 -15.14 16.62
CA ARG A 185 2.44 -14.26 17.77
C ARG A 185 3.91 -13.90 17.94
N SER A 186 4.23 -12.61 17.98
CA SER A 186 5.59 -12.07 18.08
C SER A 186 5.77 -11.26 19.37
N PRO A 187 5.94 -11.90 20.54
CA PRO A 187 6.05 -11.17 21.82
C PRO A 187 7.19 -10.16 21.86
N CYS A 188 8.24 -10.35 21.04
CA CYS A 188 9.37 -9.43 20.95
C CYS A 188 9.02 -8.05 20.39
N LYS A 189 7.91 -7.94 19.67
CA LYS A 189 7.42 -6.67 19.09
C LYS A 189 6.66 -5.83 20.12
N ARG A 190 6.05 -6.46 21.09
CA ARG A 190 5.23 -5.83 22.12
C ARG A 190 6.11 -5.09 23.14
N LEU A 191 5.96 -3.78 23.23
CA LEU A 191 6.63 -2.95 24.22
C LEU A 191 5.80 -2.88 25.51
N SER A 192 6.47 -2.94 26.66
CA SER A 192 5.86 -2.77 27.99
C SER A 192 5.75 -1.30 28.37
N ALA A 193 6.74 -0.49 27.96
CA ALA A 193 6.77 0.92 28.24
C ALA A 193 7.57 1.70 27.18
N VAL A 194 7.18 2.95 26.97
CA VAL A 194 7.98 3.97 26.27
C VAL A 194 8.16 5.16 27.20
N TRP A 195 9.40 5.58 27.38
CA TRP A 195 9.77 6.70 28.23
C TRP A 195 10.05 7.92 27.36
N GLN A 196 9.34 8.99 27.57
CA GLN A 196 9.54 10.24 26.85
C GLN A 196 10.44 11.17 27.67
N GLN A 197 11.33 11.87 26.98
CA GLN A 197 12.19 12.89 27.57
C GLN A 197 11.36 14.11 27.98
N SER A 198 11.51 14.53 29.23
CA SER A 198 10.91 15.76 29.73
C SER A 198 11.67 16.99 29.27
N CYS A 199 11.10 18.18 29.54
CA CYS A 199 11.77 19.46 29.29
C CYS A 199 13.08 19.66 30.05
N ARG A 200 13.32 18.84 31.09
CA ARG A 200 14.56 18.83 31.90
C ARG A 200 15.66 17.91 31.31
N GLY A 201 15.39 17.25 30.17
CA GLY A 201 16.33 16.33 29.54
C GLY A 201 16.34 14.92 30.13
N THR A 202 15.50 14.64 31.15
CA THR A 202 15.38 13.33 31.78
C THR A 202 14.25 12.51 31.15
N TYR A 203 14.38 11.18 31.12
CA TYR A 203 13.35 10.26 30.63
C TYR A 203 12.46 9.82 31.79
N ASP A 204 11.59 10.70 32.22
CA ASP A 204 10.77 10.55 33.44
C ASP A 204 9.25 10.50 33.17
N THR A 205 8.84 10.56 31.91
CA THR A 205 7.43 10.50 31.51
C THR A 205 7.14 9.11 30.88
N PRO A 206 6.64 8.12 31.67
CA PRO A 206 6.37 6.79 31.16
C PRO A 206 4.99 6.67 30.52
N PHE A 207 4.93 5.94 29.42
CA PHE A 207 3.72 5.44 28.80
C PHE A 207 3.74 3.91 28.87
N TYR A 208 2.76 3.30 29.52
CA TYR A 208 2.72 1.87 29.78
C TYR A 208 1.72 1.16 28.88
N ASN A 209 2.12 -0.03 28.41
CA ASN A 209 1.22 -0.98 27.79
C ASN A 209 0.75 -2.00 28.82
N ARG A 210 -0.51 -1.91 29.24
CA ARG A 210 -1.10 -2.81 30.24
C ARG A 210 -1.31 -4.25 29.76
N GLN A 211 -1.28 -4.48 28.46
CA GLN A 211 -1.44 -5.80 27.86
C GLN A 211 -0.11 -6.56 27.79
N ALA A 212 1.03 -5.85 27.79
CA ALA A 212 2.34 -6.46 27.77
C ALA A 212 2.72 -7.00 29.17
N LYS A 213 2.55 -8.32 29.36
CA LYS A 213 2.86 -9.01 30.61
C LYS A 213 4.07 -9.93 30.44
N GLY A 214 4.80 -10.16 31.53
CA GLY A 214 5.90 -11.12 31.61
C GLY A 214 7.26 -10.51 31.29
N VAL A 215 7.60 -10.29 30.06
CA VAL A 215 8.92 -9.78 29.67
C VAL A 215 8.89 -8.27 29.46
N VAL A 216 9.73 -7.55 30.22
CA VAL A 216 9.86 -6.09 30.10
C VAL A 216 10.65 -5.72 28.85
N ARG A 217 10.05 -4.86 28.02
CA ARG A 217 10.69 -4.24 26.84
C ARG A 217 10.40 -2.77 26.85
N GLN A 218 11.45 -1.96 26.81
CA GLN A 218 11.34 -0.52 26.94
C GLN A 218 12.01 0.19 25.75
N ARG A 219 11.53 1.39 25.44
CA ARG A 219 12.13 2.35 24.49
C ARG A 219 12.17 3.72 25.12
N TYR A 220 13.12 4.53 24.67
CA TYR A 220 13.31 5.90 25.10
C TYR A 220 13.17 6.81 23.86
N VAL A 221 12.35 7.86 23.98
CA VAL A 221 12.05 8.78 22.88
C VAL A 221 12.43 10.17 23.31
N SER A 222 13.32 10.81 22.56
CA SER A 222 13.66 12.22 22.81
C SER A 222 12.49 13.13 22.45
N ARG A 223 12.37 14.25 23.12
CA ARG A 223 11.33 15.24 22.83
C ARG A 223 11.46 15.81 21.41
N GLU A 224 12.68 15.97 20.94
CA GLU A 224 13.00 16.54 19.62
C GLU A 224 12.71 15.57 18.46
N SER A 225 12.54 14.27 18.74
CA SER A 225 12.32 13.27 17.68
C SER A 225 10.95 13.37 17.00
N GLY A 226 10.00 14.12 17.56
CA GLY A 226 8.62 14.21 17.08
C GLY A 226 7.81 12.90 17.15
N ARG A 227 8.39 11.81 17.69
CA ARG A 227 7.71 10.51 17.78
C ARG A 227 6.74 10.47 18.95
N ASP A 228 5.50 10.06 18.69
CA ASP A 228 4.53 9.82 19.75
C ASP A 228 4.79 8.48 20.45
N PRO A 229 5.02 8.47 21.79
CA PRO A 229 5.19 7.25 22.56
C PRO A 229 3.99 6.29 22.49
N ARG A 230 2.77 6.81 22.37
CA ARG A 230 1.56 6.00 22.26
C ARG A 230 1.48 5.29 20.91
N ALA A 231 1.84 5.99 19.83
CA ALA A 231 1.92 5.41 18.50
C ALA A 231 2.94 4.26 18.44
N LEU A 232 4.09 4.38 19.14
CA LEU A 232 5.07 3.31 19.24
C LEU A 232 4.55 2.09 20.00
N LEU A 233 3.79 2.29 21.08
CA LEU A 233 3.16 1.19 21.81
C LEU A 233 2.11 0.49 20.95
N GLN A 234 1.30 1.28 20.22
CA GLN A 234 0.27 0.76 19.33
C GLN A 234 0.88 -0.02 18.16
N ALA A 235 1.90 0.49 17.50
CA ALA A 235 2.62 -0.22 16.42
C ALA A 235 3.16 -1.58 16.90
N GLY A 236 3.69 -1.64 18.12
CA GLY A 236 4.12 -2.90 18.74
C GLY A 236 2.99 -3.90 18.98
N GLU A 237 1.79 -3.44 19.34
CA GLU A 237 0.59 -4.29 19.45
C GLU A 237 0.11 -4.78 18.09
N GLU A 238 0.16 -3.93 17.08
CA GLU A 238 -0.22 -4.24 15.71
C GLU A 238 0.70 -5.31 15.10
N GLU A 239 2.02 -5.21 15.33
CA GLU A 239 2.99 -6.20 14.87
C GLU A 239 3.01 -7.50 15.72
N TYR A 240 2.45 -7.47 16.92
CA TYR A 240 2.43 -8.63 17.83
C TYR A 240 1.67 -9.81 17.26
N LEU A 241 0.54 -9.56 16.61
CA LEU A 241 -0.37 -10.60 16.13
C LEU A 241 -0.65 -10.42 14.64
N LEU A 242 -0.09 -11.32 13.83
CA LEU A 242 -0.34 -11.38 12.41
C LEU A 242 -1.02 -12.70 12.03
N LEU A 243 -2.08 -12.59 11.26
CA LEU A 243 -2.80 -13.72 10.68
C LEU A 243 -2.51 -13.76 9.18
N THR A 244 -1.85 -14.82 8.73
CA THR A 244 -1.70 -15.10 7.30
C THR A 244 -2.79 -16.07 6.87
N VAL A 245 -3.58 -15.70 5.87
CA VAL A 245 -4.60 -16.58 5.28
C VAL A 245 -4.37 -16.73 3.79
N GLU A 246 -4.61 -17.91 3.28
CA GLU A 246 -4.66 -18.20 1.85
C GLU A 246 -6.10 -18.52 1.48
N LEU A 247 -6.66 -17.75 0.57
CA LEU A 247 -8.04 -17.85 0.09
C LEU A 247 -8.06 -18.38 -1.34
N ALA A 248 -9.06 -19.18 -1.67
CA ALA A 248 -9.32 -19.58 -3.06
C ALA A 248 -9.89 -18.40 -3.85
N GLY A 249 -9.38 -18.18 -5.06
CA GLY A 249 -9.85 -17.13 -5.95
C GLY A 249 -9.23 -15.75 -5.74
N GLU A 250 -9.83 -14.75 -6.39
CA GLU A 250 -9.41 -13.36 -6.36
C GLU A 250 -10.04 -12.64 -5.15
N HIS A 251 -9.19 -12.14 -4.26
CA HIS A 251 -9.55 -11.31 -3.10
C HIS A 251 -8.58 -10.14 -2.98
N TRP A 252 -8.28 -9.48 -4.10
CA TRP A 252 -7.35 -8.37 -4.14
C TRP A 252 -7.89 -7.19 -3.30
N PRO A 253 -7.12 -6.69 -2.33
CA PRO A 253 -7.57 -5.60 -1.48
C PRO A 253 -7.41 -4.25 -2.18
N VAL A 254 -8.31 -3.33 -1.87
CA VAL A 254 -8.11 -1.91 -2.11
C VAL A 254 -7.51 -1.25 -0.86
N ALA A 255 -6.91 -0.08 -1.01
CA ALA A 255 -6.28 0.63 0.10
C ALA A 255 -7.25 0.78 1.30
N GLY A 256 -6.73 0.49 2.51
CA GLY A 256 -7.49 0.56 3.77
C GLY A 256 -8.53 -0.53 4.00
N GLN A 257 -8.60 -1.52 3.13
CA GLN A 257 -9.59 -2.59 3.28
C GLN A 257 -9.30 -3.47 4.50
N ARG A 258 -10.38 -3.84 5.19
CA ARG A 258 -10.38 -4.81 6.27
C ARG A 258 -11.02 -6.10 5.78
N MET A 259 -10.40 -7.23 6.08
CA MET A 259 -10.91 -8.54 5.69
C MET A 259 -11.52 -9.26 6.88
N ALA A 260 -12.76 -9.71 6.73
CA ALA A 260 -13.40 -10.65 7.64
C ALA A 260 -13.24 -12.06 7.07
N VAL A 261 -12.73 -13.00 7.87
CA VAL A 261 -12.49 -14.38 7.44
C VAL A 261 -13.09 -15.36 8.44
N GLU A 262 -13.63 -16.46 7.93
CA GLU A 262 -14.05 -17.59 8.74
C GLU A 262 -13.01 -18.70 8.60
N ILE A 263 -12.38 -19.06 9.71
CA ILE A 263 -11.34 -20.09 9.73
C ILE A 263 -11.92 -21.37 10.27
N PRO A 264 -11.83 -22.50 9.54
CA PRO A 264 -12.26 -23.80 10.04
C PRO A 264 -11.64 -24.14 11.40
N GLY A 265 -12.47 -24.41 12.39
CA GLY A 265 -12.03 -24.70 13.77
C GLY A 265 -11.77 -23.49 14.67
N LEU A 266 -11.72 -22.26 14.14
CA LEU A 266 -11.61 -21.02 14.93
C LEU A 266 -12.87 -20.14 14.81
N GLY A 267 -13.71 -20.36 13.79
CA GLY A 267 -14.93 -19.57 13.55
C GLY A 267 -14.66 -18.25 12.83
N GLN A 268 -15.65 -17.34 12.90
CA GLN A 268 -15.62 -16.02 12.30
C GLN A 268 -14.69 -15.09 13.09
N LEU A 269 -13.69 -14.54 12.41
CA LEU A 269 -12.82 -13.53 12.99
C LEU A 269 -13.34 -12.11 12.71
N PRO A 270 -13.08 -11.15 13.61
CA PRO A 270 -13.43 -9.75 13.37
C PRO A 270 -12.67 -9.21 12.16
N PRO A 271 -13.22 -8.19 11.46
CA PRO A 271 -12.54 -7.59 10.33
C PRO A 271 -11.16 -7.02 10.72
N CYS A 272 -10.11 -7.52 10.09
CA CYS A 272 -8.73 -7.12 10.33
C CYS A 272 -8.17 -6.32 9.16
N PRO A 273 -7.36 -5.27 9.39
CA PRO A 273 -6.66 -4.56 8.33
C PRO A 273 -5.78 -5.51 7.50
N VAL A 274 -5.79 -5.33 6.19
CA VAL A 274 -4.88 -6.03 5.28
C VAL A 274 -3.58 -5.24 5.21
N VAL A 275 -2.46 -5.84 5.64
CA VAL A 275 -1.13 -5.20 5.61
C VAL A 275 -0.29 -5.68 4.43
N SER A 276 -0.53 -6.88 3.91
CA SER A 276 0.02 -7.28 2.62
C SER A 276 -0.88 -8.29 1.94
N ALA A 277 -0.83 -8.31 0.61
CA ALA A 277 -1.57 -9.24 -0.22
C ALA A 277 -0.71 -9.73 -1.38
N ARG A 278 -0.86 -11.00 -1.72
CA ARG A 278 -0.32 -11.58 -2.93
C ARG A 278 -1.40 -12.39 -3.61
N TYR A 279 -1.88 -11.91 -4.73
CA TYR A 279 -2.72 -12.68 -5.63
C TYR A 279 -1.84 -13.42 -6.62
N LEU A 280 -2.18 -14.67 -6.91
CA LEU A 280 -1.51 -15.52 -7.88
C LEU A 280 -2.57 -16.25 -8.69
N ARG A 281 -2.48 -16.10 -10.02
CA ARG A 281 -3.23 -16.87 -11.00
C ARG A 281 -2.25 -17.66 -11.85
N ARG A 282 -2.48 -18.96 -11.97
CA ARG A 282 -1.71 -19.91 -12.78
C ARG A 282 -2.65 -20.91 -13.43
N PRO A 283 -2.18 -21.75 -14.37
CA PRO A 283 -3.00 -22.80 -14.96
C PRO A 283 -3.62 -23.80 -13.95
N ASP A 284 -3.00 -23.96 -12.78
CA ASP A 284 -3.46 -24.81 -11.68
C ASP A 284 -4.50 -24.14 -10.75
N GLY A 285 -4.82 -22.88 -10.99
CA GLY A 285 -5.86 -22.16 -10.25
C GLY A 285 -5.46 -20.77 -9.77
N GLU A 286 -6.38 -20.18 -9.01
CA GLU A 286 -6.27 -18.82 -8.46
C GLU A 286 -6.29 -18.85 -6.94
N ARG A 287 -5.44 -18.05 -6.34
CA ARG A 287 -5.38 -17.90 -4.88
C ARG A 287 -4.91 -16.51 -4.46
N THR A 288 -5.39 -16.08 -3.31
CA THR A 288 -4.96 -14.82 -2.68
C THR A 288 -4.43 -15.13 -1.29
N ARG A 289 -3.18 -14.78 -1.04
CA ARG A 289 -2.58 -14.81 0.29
C ARG A 289 -2.63 -13.42 0.88
N LEU A 290 -3.24 -13.29 2.07
CA LEU A 290 -3.36 -12.05 2.81
C LEU A 290 -2.61 -12.15 4.12
N VAL A 291 -1.94 -11.08 4.52
CA VAL A 291 -1.45 -10.87 5.87
C VAL A 291 -2.35 -9.84 6.54
N LEU A 292 -3.00 -10.25 7.60
CA LEU A 292 -3.97 -9.46 8.35
C LEU A 292 -3.37 -9.10 9.71
N GLN A 293 -3.54 -7.84 10.11
CA GLN A 293 -3.08 -7.33 11.40
C GLN A 293 -4.17 -7.51 12.45
N GLY A 294 -3.91 -8.38 13.42
CA GLY A 294 -4.94 -8.82 14.35
C GLY A 294 -5.21 -7.89 15.52
N GLY A 295 -4.22 -7.09 15.92
CA GLY A 295 -4.33 -6.29 17.14
C GLY A 295 -4.79 -7.11 18.36
N GLY A 296 -5.18 -6.44 19.42
CA GLY A 296 -5.71 -7.11 20.63
C GLY A 296 -7.08 -7.79 20.49
N GLN A 297 -7.72 -7.70 19.33
CA GLN A 297 -9.08 -8.22 19.09
C GLN A 297 -9.13 -9.72 18.77
N LEU A 298 -8.00 -10.34 18.35
CA LEU A 298 -7.93 -11.78 18.09
C LEU A 298 -7.53 -12.62 19.34
N CYS A 299 -7.39 -12.00 20.49
CA CYS A 299 -7.09 -12.65 21.76
C CYS A 299 -8.36 -12.75 22.60
N GLY A 300 -9.39 -13.42 22.08
CA GLY A 300 -10.57 -13.83 22.82
C GLY A 300 -10.37 -15.19 23.46
#